data_df3f6cd0f11081cc37aa6e07f0e99c4b
#
_entry.id   df3f6cd0f11081cc37aa6e07f0e99c4b
#
_cell.length_a   1.000
_cell.length_b   1.000
_cell.length_c   1.000
_cell.angle_alpha   90.00
_cell.angle_beta   90.00
_cell.angle_gamma   90.00
#
_symmetry.space_group_name_H-M   'P 1'
#
loop_
_entity.id
_entity.type
_entity.pdbx_description
1 polymer ?
#
loop_
_entity_poly.entity_id
_entity_poly.type
_entity_poly.pdbx_seq_one_letter_code
_entity_poly.pdbx_strand_id
1 'polypeptide(L)'
;MTMAETVSSEEIQMRRSDFGLRLKNSMDKYGPLCVGIDPHRKLLTDWGYNVDADGAELFAMRMLQAANGRAAAVKFQVPMFERYGSKGFAALERVLYAARQMEIITIVDCLHGGLPTTISAIADAYFKPGAPMLADAITLLPYYGARSLQGVINDALNNSRGVFVASLTSNQEGASMQTAIRQSGGIIKEYDSWEDFQAARL
;
A
#
# COMPACT_ATOMS: atom_id res chain seq x y z
N MET A 1 -24.65 20.51 10.18
CA MET A 1 -24.40 19.15 10.70
C MET A 1 -24.93 18.19 9.64
N THR A 2 -24.12 17.85 8.66
CA THR A 2 -24.47 16.93 7.56
C THR A 2 -24.43 15.51 8.11
N MET A 3 -25.57 14.81 8.05
CA MET A 3 -25.64 13.38 8.36
C MET A 3 -24.70 12.64 7.40
N ALA A 4 -23.70 11.97 7.95
CA ALA A 4 -22.93 11.02 7.16
C ALA A 4 -23.89 9.89 6.74
N GLU A 5 -24.15 9.77 5.46
CA GLU A 5 -24.91 8.65 4.90
C GLU A 5 -24.20 7.36 5.30
N THR A 6 -24.88 6.53 6.05
CA THR A 6 -24.40 5.21 6.44
C THR A 6 -24.47 4.33 5.19
N VAL A 7 -23.34 4.13 4.53
CA VAL A 7 -23.23 3.22 3.38
C VAL A 7 -23.65 1.81 3.83
N SER A 8 -24.53 1.15 3.09
CA SER A 8 -25.02 -0.18 3.42
C SER A 8 -23.92 -1.24 3.34
N SER A 9 -24.09 -2.34 4.08
CA SER A 9 -23.15 -3.47 4.03
C SER A 9 -23.02 -4.06 2.62
N GLU A 10 -24.09 -4.02 1.83
CA GLU A 10 -24.12 -4.49 0.43
C GLU A 10 -23.34 -3.55 -0.50
N GLU A 11 -23.49 -2.23 -0.33
CA GLU A 11 -22.69 -1.24 -1.08
C GLU A 11 -21.21 -1.33 -0.73
N ILE A 12 -20.85 -1.54 0.54
CA ILE A 12 -19.47 -1.78 0.96
C ILE A 12 -18.92 -3.04 0.31
N GLN A 13 -19.71 -4.10 0.24
CA GLN A 13 -19.31 -5.36 -0.39
C GLN A 13 -19.15 -5.20 -1.91
N MET A 14 -20.04 -4.47 -2.57
CA MET A 14 -19.95 -4.17 -4.00
C MET A 14 -18.71 -3.32 -4.32
N ARG A 15 -18.44 -2.27 -3.53
CA ARG A 15 -17.26 -1.41 -3.70
C ARG A 15 -15.94 -2.15 -3.41
N ARG A 16 -15.93 -3.07 -2.43
CA ARG A 16 -14.79 -3.97 -2.19
C ARG A 16 -14.52 -4.87 -3.38
N SER A 17 -15.55 -5.27 -4.12
CA SER A 17 -15.38 -6.13 -5.30
C SER A 17 -14.62 -5.44 -6.44
N ASP A 18 -14.67 -4.12 -6.56
CA ASP A 18 -14.06 -3.41 -7.70
C ASP A 18 -12.53 -3.54 -7.71
N PHE A 19 -11.83 -3.14 -6.65
CA PHE A 19 -10.38 -3.34 -6.58
C PHE A 19 -10.01 -4.82 -6.50
N GLY A 20 -10.68 -5.57 -5.62
CA GLY A 20 -10.42 -7.00 -5.44
C GLY A 20 -10.70 -7.80 -6.70
N LEU A 21 -11.75 -7.46 -7.44
CA LEU A 21 -12.08 -8.09 -8.73
C LEU A 21 -11.02 -7.76 -9.80
N ARG A 22 -10.60 -6.51 -9.90
CA ARG A 22 -9.52 -6.11 -10.84
C ARG A 22 -8.22 -6.85 -10.53
N LEU A 23 -7.83 -6.91 -9.26
CA LEU A 23 -6.63 -7.63 -8.83
C LEU A 23 -6.77 -9.14 -9.12
N LYS A 24 -7.92 -9.74 -8.79
CA LYS A 24 -8.19 -11.15 -9.08
C LYS A 24 -8.09 -11.43 -10.58
N ASN A 25 -8.74 -10.64 -11.41
CA ASN A 25 -8.71 -10.81 -12.87
C ASN A 25 -7.27 -10.68 -13.42
N SER A 26 -6.49 -9.76 -12.87
CA SER A 26 -5.08 -9.61 -13.24
C SER A 26 -4.26 -10.84 -12.83
N MET A 27 -4.49 -11.37 -11.62
CA MET A 27 -3.84 -12.60 -11.16
C MET A 27 -4.25 -13.83 -11.99
N ASP A 28 -5.51 -13.95 -12.37
CA ASP A 28 -5.99 -15.03 -13.23
C ASP A 28 -5.33 -14.98 -14.62
N LYS A 29 -5.05 -13.76 -15.13
CA LYS A 29 -4.46 -13.54 -16.46
C LYS A 29 -2.93 -13.68 -16.48
N TYR A 30 -2.24 -13.16 -15.46
CA TYR A 30 -0.78 -13.03 -15.46
C TYR A 30 -0.08 -13.84 -14.35
N GLY A 31 -0.84 -14.58 -13.54
CA GLY A 31 -0.33 -15.26 -12.35
C GLY A 31 -0.23 -14.32 -11.14
N PRO A 32 0.03 -14.85 -9.93
CA PRO A 32 -0.01 -14.09 -8.68
C PRO A 32 1.27 -13.28 -8.39
N LEU A 33 2.03 -12.91 -9.40
CA LEU A 33 3.27 -12.14 -9.24
C LEU A 33 2.96 -10.66 -9.02
N CYS A 34 3.49 -10.10 -7.93
CA CYS A 34 3.61 -8.67 -7.69
C CYS A 34 5.08 -8.26 -7.78
N VAL A 35 5.43 -7.39 -8.71
CA VAL A 35 6.82 -6.95 -8.91
C VAL A 35 7.12 -5.75 -8.03
N GLY A 36 8.15 -5.86 -7.14
CA GLY A 36 8.67 -4.74 -6.36
C GLY A 36 9.49 -3.79 -7.22
N ILE A 37 9.23 -2.49 -7.10
CA ILE A 37 9.97 -1.41 -7.75
C ILE A 37 10.66 -0.60 -6.65
N ASP A 38 11.81 -1.09 -6.25
CA ASP A 38 12.59 -0.61 -5.13
C ASP A 38 13.98 -0.15 -5.62
N PRO A 39 14.12 1.10 -6.11
CA PRO A 39 15.37 1.59 -6.68
C PRO A 39 16.46 1.79 -5.61
N HIS A 40 16.97 0.67 -5.05
CA HIS A 40 18.09 0.68 -4.12
C HIS A 40 19.35 1.25 -4.78
N ARG A 41 20.18 1.98 -3.99
CA ARG A 41 21.43 2.57 -4.48
C ARG A 41 22.29 1.57 -5.24
N LYS A 42 22.45 0.37 -4.68
CA LYS A 42 23.23 -0.69 -5.31
C LYS A 42 22.65 -1.12 -6.65
N LEU A 43 21.34 -1.30 -6.75
CA LEU A 43 20.70 -1.67 -8.01
C LEU A 43 20.86 -0.59 -9.08
N LEU A 44 20.70 0.70 -8.71
CA LEU A 44 20.93 1.80 -9.64
C LEU A 44 22.37 1.77 -10.18
N THR A 45 23.35 1.63 -9.29
CA THR A 45 24.76 1.55 -9.68
C THR A 45 25.05 0.33 -10.56
N ASP A 46 24.57 -0.85 -10.18
CA ASP A 46 24.78 -2.11 -10.92
C ASP A 46 24.17 -2.06 -12.33
N TRP A 47 23.11 -1.27 -12.51
CA TRP A 47 22.45 -1.09 -13.80
C TRP A 47 22.97 0.10 -14.60
N GLY A 48 23.98 0.81 -14.07
CA GLY A 48 24.62 1.96 -14.73
C GLY A 48 23.80 3.24 -14.66
N TYR A 49 22.83 3.33 -13.73
CA TYR A 49 22.06 4.55 -13.48
C TYR A 49 22.73 5.42 -12.39
N ASN A 50 22.48 6.71 -12.45
CA ASN A 50 22.86 7.63 -11.37
C ASN A 50 22.06 7.31 -10.09
N VAL A 51 22.64 7.60 -8.93
CA VAL A 51 21.99 7.43 -7.63
C VAL A 51 21.28 8.73 -7.27
N ASP A 52 20.28 9.09 -8.06
CA ASP A 52 19.46 10.30 -7.95
C ASP A 52 17.99 10.01 -8.36
N ALA A 53 17.16 11.05 -8.40
CA ALA A 53 15.76 10.93 -8.77
C ALA A 53 15.55 10.46 -10.22
N ASP A 54 16.41 10.92 -11.13
CA ASP A 54 16.32 10.56 -12.56
C ASP A 54 16.69 9.08 -12.77
N GLY A 55 17.74 8.61 -12.08
CA GLY A 55 18.10 7.19 -12.10
C GLY A 55 17.02 6.30 -11.47
N ALA A 56 16.39 6.75 -10.40
CA ALA A 56 15.27 6.03 -9.78
C ALA A 56 14.06 5.93 -10.74
N GLU A 57 13.77 7.02 -11.46
CA GLU A 57 12.70 7.04 -12.47
C GLU A 57 13.01 6.09 -13.64
N LEU A 58 14.22 6.16 -14.20
CA LEU A 58 14.65 5.29 -15.29
C LEU A 58 14.57 3.80 -14.90
N PHE A 59 15.04 3.47 -13.70
CA PHE A 59 14.90 2.12 -13.15
C PHE A 59 13.45 1.69 -13.05
N ALA A 60 12.58 2.54 -12.47
CA ALA A 60 11.17 2.24 -12.30
C ALA A 60 10.46 2.05 -13.64
N MET A 61 10.72 2.91 -14.62
CA MET A 61 10.17 2.78 -15.98
C MET A 61 10.61 1.47 -16.64
N ARG A 62 11.85 1.06 -16.46
CA ARG A 62 12.35 -0.21 -16.99
C ARG A 62 11.67 -1.41 -16.35
N MET A 63 11.46 -1.35 -15.04
CA MET A 63 10.72 -2.39 -14.30
C MET A 63 9.25 -2.47 -14.72
N LEU A 64 8.58 -1.32 -14.93
CA LEU A 64 7.22 -1.28 -15.46
C LEU A 64 7.11 -1.93 -16.84
N GLN A 65 8.02 -1.60 -17.75
CA GLN A 65 8.06 -2.20 -19.09
C GLN A 65 8.24 -3.73 -19.01
N ALA A 66 9.10 -4.20 -18.11
CA ALA A 66 9.33 -5.63 -17.91
C ALA A 66 8.12 -6.35 -17.28
N ALA A 67 7.39 -5.69 -16.37
CA ALA A 67 6.22 -6.23 -15.68
C ALA A 67 4.96 -6.23 -16.55
N ASN A 68 4.88 -5.33 -17.54
CA ASN A 68 3.70 -5.18 -18.38
C ASN A 68 3.35 -6.47 -19.12
N GLY A 69 2.13 -6.95 -18.91
CA GLY A 69 1.62 -8.21 -19.48
C GLY A 69 2.22 -9.49 -18.88
N ARG A 70 2.99 -9.38 -17.76
CA ARG A 70 3.69 -10.52 -17.12
C ARG A 70 3.49 -10.61 -15.61
N ALA A 71 2.97 -9.55 -14.97
CA ALA A 71 2.73 -9.51 -13.53
C ALA A 71 1.33 -8.99 -13.25
N ALA A 72 0.73 -9.47 -12.17
CA ALA A 72 -0.61 -9.04 -11.75
C ALA A 72 -0.62 -7.60 -11.22
N ALA A 73 0.45 -7.19 -10.57
CA ALA A 73 0.58 -5.86 -9.98
C ALA A 73 2.06 -5.45 -9.87
N VAL A 74 2.28 -4.18 -9.63
CA VAL A 74 3.59 -3.63 -9.22
C VAL A 74 3.46 -2.90 -7.89
N LYS A 75 4.51 -2.94 -7.05
CA LYS A 75 4.55 -2.23 -5.78
C LYS A 75 5.73 -1.28 -5.74
N PHE A 76 5.44 0.00 -5.48
CA PHE A 76 6.45 1.07 -5.36
C PHE A 76 6.77 1.34 -3.91
N GLN A 77 8.05 1.28 -3.54
CA GLN A 77 8.53 1.61 -2.21
C GLN A 77 8.78 3.12 -2.10
N VAL A 78 7.86 3.86 -1.47
CA VAL A 78 7.91 5.33 -1.40
C VAL A 78 9.23 5.87 -0.86
N PRO A 79 9.81 5.36 0.24
CA PRO A 79 11.08 5.86 0.77
C PRO A 79 12.24 5.85 -0.23
N MET A 80 12.18 4.98 -1.25
CA MET A 80 13.21 4.91 -2.30
C MET A 80 13.18 6.11 -3.25
N PHE A 81 12.05 6.79 -3.34
CA PHE A 81 11.86 8.04 -4.08
C PHE A 81 11.96 9.26 -3.14
N GLU A 82 11.30 9.20 -1.98
CA GLU A 82 11.25 10.25 -0.97
C GLU A 82 12.64 10.76 -0.57
N ARG A 83 13.64 9.90 -0.49
CA ARG A 83 15.03 10.28 -0.18
C ARG A 83 15.64 11.30 -1.14
N TYR A 84 15.03 11.54 -2.29
CA TYR A 84 15.44 12.57 -3.27
C TYR A 84 14.57 13.83 -3.18
N GLY A 85 13.74 13.97 -2.14
CA GLY A 85 12.88 15.13 -1.92
C GLY A 85 11.87 15.33 -3.04
N SER A 86 11.59 16.60 -3.38
CA SER A 86 10.59 16.95 -4.39
C SER A 86 10.85 16.33 -5.76
N LYS A 87 12.09 16.16 -6.16
CA LYS A 87 12.46 15.50 -7.42
C LYS A 87 12.08 14.01 -7.42
N GLY A 88 12.27 13.34 -6.28
CA GLY A 88 11.88 11.94 -6.12
C GLY A 88 10.36 11.75 -6.13
N PHE A 89 9.60 12.62 -5.46
CA PHE A 89 8.14 12.59 -5.55
C PHE A 89 7.65 12.86 -6.96
N ALA A 90 8.23 13.84 -7.67
CA ALA A 90 7.90 14.09 -9.06
C ALA A 90 8.21 12.89 -9.98
N ALA A 91 9.30 12.15 -9.72
CA ALA A 91 9.60 10.90 -10.41
C ALA A 91 8.52 9.83 -10.10
N LEU A 92 8.14 9.67 -8.83
CA LEU A 92 7.08 8.74 -8.42
C LEU A 92 5.73 9.06 -9.09
N GLU A 93 5.34 10.32 -9.17
CA GLU A 93 4.12 10.76 -9.88
C GLU A 93 4.14 10.34 -11.35
N ARG A 94 5.27 10.56 -12.05
CA ARG A 94 5.41 10.20 -13.46
C ARG A 94 5.36 8.69 -13.69
N VAL A 95 6.01 7.89 -12.85
CA VAL A 95 5.98 6.42 -13.02
C VAL A 95 4.62 5.83 -12.65
N LEU A 96 3.92 6.38 -11.66
CA LEU A 96 2.53 6.00 -11.36
C LEU A 96 1.59 6.36 -12.50
N TYR A 97 1.78 7.53 -13.11
CA TYR A 97 1.03 7.91 -14.31
C TYR A 97 1.28 6.93 -15.45
N ALA A 98 2.55 6.59 -15.73
CA ALA A 98 2.92 5.63 -16.78
C ALA A 98 2.31 4.24 -16.51
N ALA A 99 2.33 3.76 -15.27
CA ALA A 99 1.72 2.48 -14.89
C ALA A 99 0.21 2.46 -15.20
N ARG A 100 -0.50 3.56 -14.92
CA ARG A 100 -1.93 3.69 -15.27
C ARG A 100 -2.17 3.65 -16.77
N GLN A 101 -1.31 4.31 -17.58
CA GLN A 101 -1.42 4.25 -19.06
C GLN A 101 -1.17 2.84 -19.60
N MET A 102 -0.43 2.01 -18.88
CA MET A 102 -0.19 0.60 -19.20
C MET A 102 -1.24 -0.34 -18.60
N GLU A 103 -2.24 0.20 -17.88
CA GLU A 103 -3.28 -0.57 -17.16
C GLU A 103 -2.71 -1.58 -16.15
N ILE A 104 -1.53 -1.28 -15.58
CA ILE A 104 -0.90 -2.11 -14.55
C ILE A 104 -1.47 -1.70 -13.19
N ILE A 105 -1.91 -2.68 -12.40
CA ILE A 105 -2.36 -2.45 -11.03
C ILE A 105 -1.17 -1.99 -10.16
N THR A 106 -1.34 -0.86 -9.49
CA THR A 106 -0.31 -0.23 -8.69
C THR A 106 -0.61 -0.31 -7.19
N ILE A 107 0.39 -0.70 -6.41
CA ILE A 107 0.39 -0.65 -4.95
C ILE A 107 1.48 0.33 -4.53
N VAL A 108 1.14 1.32 -3.73
CA VAL A 108 2.13 2.26 -3.17
C VAL A 108 2.42 1.90 -1.73
N ASP A 109 3.64 1.47 -1.47
CA ASP A 109 4.09 1.04 -0.15
C ASP A 109 4.65 2.24 0.62
N CYS A 110 3.75 2.93 1.31
CA CYS A 110 4.02 4.14 2.09
C CYS A 110 3.91 3.92 3.60
N LEU A 111 3.26 2.83 4.05
CA LEU A 111 3.07 2.47 5.46
C LEU A 111 2.58 3.66 6.31
N HIS A 112 1.65 4.45 5.78
CA HIS A 112 1.13 5.61 6.48
C HIS A 112 0.21 5.23 7.63
N GLY A 113 0.22 6.05 8.66
CA GLY A 113 -0.68 6.03 9.80
C GLY A 113 -0.76 7.41 10.43
N GLY A 114 -1.72 7.65 11.30
CA GLY A 114 -1.82 8.95 11.97
C GLY A 114 -3.23 9.25 12.49
N LEU A 115 -3.40 10.52 12.87
CA LEU A 115 -4.69 11.07 13.29
C LEU A 115 -5.65 11.19 12.10
N PRO A 116 -6.98 11.22 12.31
CA PRO A 116 -7.98 11.27 11.23
C PRO A 116 -7.76 12.37 10.20
N THR A 117 -7.33 13.56 10.62
CA THR A 117 -7.04 14.68 9.70
C THR A 117 -5.83 14.42 8.80
N THR A 118 -4.78 13.81 9.34
CA THR A 118 -3.60 13.38 8.58
C THR A 118 -3.98 12.30 7.58
N ILE A 119 -4.80 11.34 8.01
CA ILE A 119 -5.28 10.23 7.18
C ILE A 119 -6.12 10.75 5.99
N SER A 120 -6.92 11.80 6.17
CA SER A 120 -7.65 12.44 5.06
C SER A 120 -6.71 13.00 3.99
N ALA A 121 -5.60 13.62 4.38
CA ALA A 121 -4.61 14.12 3.42
C ALA A 121 -3.93 13.00 2.61
N ILE A 122 -3.80 11.81 3.20
CA ILE A 122 -3.31 10.62 2.49
C ILE A 122 -4.29 10.20 1.38
N ALA A 123 -5.60 10.19 1.67
CA ALA A 123 -6.62 9.90 0.66
C ALA A 123 -6.60 10.92 -0.49
N ASP A 124 -6.37 12.20 -0.19
CA ASP A 124 -6.22 13.26 -1.19
C ASP A 124 -5.01 13.02 -2.11
N ALA A 125 -3.92 12.48 -1.57
CA ALA A 125 -2.71 12.24 -2.33
C ALA A 125 -2.79 10.99 -3.24
N TYR A 126 -3.56 9.95 -2.84
CA TYR A 126 -3.48 8.64 -3.48
C TYR A 126 -4.79 8.10 -4.09
N PHE A 127 -5.98 8.55 -3.65
CA PHE A 127 -7.24 7.88 -4.01
C PHE A 127 -8.23 8.75 -4.76
N LYS A 128 -8.28 10.04 -4.47
CA LYS A 128 -9.30 10.92 -5.07
C LYS A 128 -9.04 11.17 -6.56
N PRO A 129 -10.08 11.41 -7.35
CA PRO A 129 -9.89 11.84 -8.75
C PRO A 129 -8.97 13.06 -8.83
N GLY A 130 -7.94 12.98 -9.66
CA GLY A 130 -6.93 14.03 -9.78
C GLY A 130 -5.83 14.00 -8.73
N ALA A 131 -5.82 13.00 -7.84
CA ALA A 131 -4.72 12.82 -6.89
C ALA A 131 -3.37 12.75 -7.62
N PRO A 132 -2.34 13.47 -7.14
CA PRO A 132 -1.04 13.53 -7.82
C PRO A 132 -0.37 12.16 -7.91
N MET A 133 -0.45 11.38 -6.85
CA MET A 133 0.11 10.03 -6.77
C MET A 133 -0.97 8.95 -6.84
N LEU A 134 -1.98 9.15 -7.70
CA LEU A 134 -3.11 8.22 -7.82
C LEU A 134 -2.66 6.78 -8.02
N ALA A 135 -3.07 5.90 -7.10
CA ALA A 135 -2.72 4.49 -7.06
C ALA A 135 -3.96 3.61 -6.92
N ASP A 136 -3.82 2.31 -7.25
CA ASP A 136 -4.91 1.34 -7.04
C ASP A 136 -5.02 0.91 -5.59
N ALA A 137 -3.90 0.83 -4.87
CA ALA A 137 -3.88 0.55 -3.44
C ALA A 137 -2.67 1.18 -2.75
N ILE A 138 -2.77 1.35 -1.42
CA ILE A 138 -1.64 1.75 -0.57
C ILE A 138 -1.50 0.84 0.64
N THR A 139 -0.33 0.87 1.28
CA THR A 139 -0.10 0.21 2.57
C THR A 139 -0.30 1.18 3.73
N LEU A 140 -0.87 0.69 4.83
CA LEU A 140 -1.18 1.46 6.03
C LEU A 140 -0.68 0.75 7.29
N LEU A 141 -0.31 1.53 8.32
CA LEU A 141 0.06 1.03 9.64
C LEU A 141 -1.04 1.31 10.66
N PRO A 142 -1.56 0.30 11.38
CA PRO A 142 -2.63 0.47 12.36
C PRO A 142 -2.10 0.83 13.76
N TYR A 143 -0.89 1.38 13.89
CA TYR A 143 -0.25 1.66 15.17
C TYR A 143 -1.09 2.56 16.10
N TYR A 144 -1.82 3.53 15.54
CA TYR A 144 -2.75 4.40 16.26
C TYR A 144 -4.13 3.76 16.51
N GLY A 145 -4.25 2.45 16.28
CA GLY A 145 -5.49 1.70 16.34
C GLY A 145 -6.19 1.62 14.97
N ALA A 146 -6.80 0.46 14.68
CA ALA A 146 -7.44 0.22 13.38
C ALA A 146 -8.55 1.23 13.04
N ARG A 147 -9.26 1.76 14.04
CA ARG A 147 -10.30 2.78 13.85
C ARG A 147 -9.78 4.10 13.32
N SER A 148 -8.51 4.44 13.57
CA SER A 148 -7.89 5.65 13.03
C SER A 148 -7.79 5.63 11.50
N LEU A 149 -7.79 4.44 10.89
CA LEU A 149 -7.71 4.24 9.46
C LEU A 149 -9.07 4.25 8.75
N GLN A 150 -10.20 4.35 9.49
CA GLN A 150 -11.53 4.20 8.91
C GLN A 150 -11.80 5.22 7.80
N GLY A 151 -11.33 6.46 7.97
CA GLY A 151 -11.50 7.52 6.97
C GLY A 151 -10.89 7.16 5.62
N VAL A 152 -9.59 6.81 5.61
CA VAL A 152 -8.89 6.46 4.37
C VAL A 152 -9.40 5.16 3.75
N ILE A 153 -9.86 4.20 4.57
CA ILE A 153 -10.50 2.98 4.08
C ILE A 153 -11.81 3.32 3.35
N ASN A 154 -12.63 4.20 3.93
CA ASN A 154 -13.86 4.65 3.29
C ASN A 154 -13.58 5.40 1.98
N ASP A 155 -12.58 6.29 1.97
CA ASP A 155 -12.17 7.00 0.77
C ASP A 155 -11.65 6.05 -0.32
N ALA A 156 -10.86 5.03 0.05
CA ALA A 156 -10.43 4.00 -0.89
C ALA A 156 -11.63 3.26 -1.50
N LEU A 157 -12.58 2.79 -0.67
CA LEU A 157 -13.77 2.09 -1.13
C LEU A 157 -14.64 2.98 -2.04
N ASN A 158 -14.84 4.25 -1.66
CA ASN A 158 -15.62 5.22 -2.45
C ASN A 158 -15.01 5.51 -3.83
N ASN A 159 -13.71 5.28 -3.99
CA ASN A 159 -12.99 5.49 -5.23
C ASN A 159 -12.56 4.18 -5.91
N SER A 160 -13.16 3.03 -5.54
CA SER A 160 -12.84 1.70 -6.08
C SER A 160 -11.35 1.35 -5.96
N ARG A 161 -10.74 1.75 -4.83
CA ARG A 161 -9.32 1.53 -4.49
C ARG A 161 -9.20 0.55 -3.33
N GLY A 162 -7.97 0.06 -3.10
CA GLY A 162 -7.66 -0.88 -2.04
C GLY A 162 -6.72 -0.33 -0.97
N VAL A 163 -6.72 -0.99 0.18
CA VAL A 163 -5.75 -0.77 1.24
C VAL A 163 -5.18 -2.10 1.72
N PHE A 164 -3.91 -2.12 2.02
CA PHE A 164 -3.23 -3.21 2.70
C PHE A 164 -2.81 -2.72 4.08
N VAL A 165 -3.36 -3.29 5.13
CA VAL A 165 -3.02 -2.92 6.50
C VAL A 165 -1.98 -3.89 7.04
N ALA A 166 -0.80 -3.39 7.40
CA ALA A 166 0.27 -4.18 8.00
C ALA A 166 -0.12 -4.58 9.43
N SER A 167 -0.50 -5.83 9.62
CA SER A 167 -0.90 -6.36 10.93
C SER A 167 0.17 -7.27 11.54
N LEU A 168 0.79 -8.09 10.71
CA LEU A 168 1.92 -8.94 11.07
C LEU A 168 2.95 -8.85 9.95
N THR A 169 4.14 -8.38 10.27
CA THR A 169 5.22 -8.20 9.30
C THR A 169 6.30 -9.28 9.46
N SER A 170 7.16 -9.42 8.45
CA SER A 170 8.29 -10.35 8.50
C SER A 170 9.46 -9.88 9.37
N ASN A 171 9.35 -8.70 9.97
CA ASN A 171 10.38 -8.14 10.86
C ASN A 171 10.41 -8.91 12.18
N GLN A 172 11.54 -9.55 12.48
CA GLN A 172 11.71 -10.31 13.73
C GLN A 172 11.55 -9.43 14.96
N GLU A 173 12.01 -8.19 14.89
CA GLU A 173 11.93 -7.20 15.99
C GLU A 173 10.48 -6.79 16.32
N GLY A 174 9.56 -6.97 15.38
CA GLY A 174 8.14 -6.64 15.54
C GLY A 174 7.32 -7.72 16.25
N ALA A 175 7.85 -8.93 16.41
CA ALA A 175 7.08 -10.09 16.84
C ALA A 175 6.40 -9.87 18.19
N SER A 176 7.11 -9.43 19.23
CA SER A 176 6.57 -9.25 20.58
C SER A 176 5.42 -8.22 20.62
N MET A 177 5.51 -7.16 19.84
CA MET A 177 4.46 -6.14 19.76
C MET A 177 3.28 -6.61 18.90
N GLN A 178 3.55 -7.23 17.76
CA GLN A 178 2.53 -7.59 16.77
C GLN A 178 1.71 -8.82 17.18
N THR A 179 2.26 -9.69 18.03
CA THR A 179 1.57 -10.87 18.57
C THR A 179 1.01 -10.64 19.98
N ALA A 180 1.20 -9.45 20.55
CA ALA A 180 0.69 -9.13 21.90
C ALA A 180 -0.86 -9.17 21.93
N ILE A 181 -1.41 -9.83 22.96
CA ILE A 181 -2.84 -9.89 23.22
C ILE A 181 -3.16 -9.16 24.52
N ARG A 182 -4.14 -8.25 24.44
CA ARG A 182 -4.71 -7.62 25.62
C ARG A 182 -5.71 -8.57 26.29
N GLN A 183 -5.38 -9.07 27.50
CA GLN A 183 -6.36 -9.77 28.31
C GLN A 183 -7.33 -8.77 28.99
N SER A 184 -8.55 -9.20 29.25
CA SER A 184 -9.51 -8.47 30.09
C SER A 184 -8.91 -8.32 31.50
N GLY A 185 -8.50 -7.10 31.87
CA GLY A 185 -7.76 -6.82 33.10
C GLY A 185 -6.48 -6.04 32.90
N GLY A 186 -6.12 -5.73 31.64
CA GLY A 186 -5.01 -4.83 31.31
C GLY A 186 -3.64 -5.49 31.19
N ILE A 187 -3.55 -6.81 31.28
CA ILE A 187 -2.29 -7.53 31.11
C ILE A 187 -2.07 -7.81 29.61
N ILE A 188 -0.93 -7.38 29.10
CA ILE A 188 -0.47 -7.74 27.75
C ILE A 188 0.21 -9.11 27.86
N LYS A 189 -0.27 -10.08 27.11
CA LYS A 189 0.37 -11.39 27.00
C LYS A 189 1.23 -11.41 25.74
N GLU A 190 2.51 -11.64 25.88
CA GLU A 190 3.43 -11.88 24.78
C GLU A 190 3.36 -13.35 24.36
N TYR A 191 3.52 -13.59 23.08
CA TYR A 191 3.66 -14.92 22.48
C TYR A 191 5.04 -15.01 21.85
N ASP A 192 5.73 -16.12 22.09
CA ASP A 192 7.10 -16.33 21.62
C ASP A 192 7.14 -16.68 20.12
N SER A 193 6.01 -17.12 19.56
CA SER A 193 5.90 -17.49 18.14
C SER A 193 4.52 -17.20 17.55
N TRP A 194 4.44 -17.22 16.23
CA TRP A 194 3.18 -17.10 15.47
C TRP A 194 2.29 -18.34 15.70
N GLU A 195 2.89 -19.52 15.86
CA GLU A 195 2.18 -20.76 16.15
C GLU A 195 1.48 -20.67 17.52
N ASP A 196 2.17 -20.15 18.54
CA ASP A 196 1.60 -19.95 19.88
C ASP A 196 0.44 -18.94 19.87
N PHE A 197 0.55 -17.88 19.07
CA PHE A 197 -0.53 -16.90 18.86
C PHE A 197 -1.75 -17.56 18.20
N GLN A 198 -1.56 -18.37 17.17
CA GLN A 198 -2.65 -19.06 16.50
C GLN A 198 -3.32 -20.10 17.41
N ALA A 199 -2.53 -20.88 18.17
CA ALA A 199 -3.05 -21.88 19.10
C ALA A 199 -3.90 -21.26 20.23
N ALA A 200 -3.62 -20.02 20.62
CA ALA A 200 -4.37 -19.33 21.68
C ALA A 200 -5.70 -18.72 21.21
N ARG A 201 -6.04 -18.77 19.91
CA ARG A 201 -7.30 -18.24 19.32
C ARG A 201 -8.36 -19.32 19.12
N LEU A 202 -8.02 -20.59 19.31
CA LEU A 202 -8.93 -21.74 19.27
C LEU A 202 -9.49 -22.01 20.68
#